data_f614f87f9032c15e2ad8cfc5f078fba5
#
_entry.id   f614f87f9032c15e2ad8cfc5f078fba5
#
_cell.length_a   1.000
_cell.length_b   1.000
_cell.length_c   1.000
_cell.angle_alpha   90.00
_cell.angle_beta   90.00
_cell.angle_gamma   90.00
#
_symmetry.space_group_name_H-M   'P 1'
#
loop_
_entity.id
_entity.type
_entity.pdbx_description
1 polymer ?
#
loop_
_entity_poly.entity_id
_entity_poly.type
_entity_poly.pdbx_seq_one_letter_code
_entity_poly.pdbx_strand_id
1 'polypeptide(L)'
;MVTLWGNYEGISQGPAAFIETNIVGTYVLLEAARNYWSALDSDKKNSFRFHHISTDEVYGDLPHPDEVNNTEELPLFTETTAYAPSSPYSASKASSDHLVRAWKRTYGLPTIVTNCSNNYGPYHFPEKLIPLVILNALEGKALPIYGKGDQIRDWLYVEDHARALYTVVTEGKAGETYNIGGHNEKKNIDVVLTICDLLDEIVPKEKSYREQITYVADRPGHDRRYAIDAENIGRELGWKPQETFESGIRKTVEWYLSNTKWVDNVKSGAYQSWIEENYEGRQ
;
A
#
# COMPACT_ATOMS: atom_id res chain seq x y z
N MET A 1 -1.15 5.03 13.63
CA MET A 1 -1.48 5.09 12.18
C MET A 1 -2.72 4.26 11.98
N VAL A 2 -3.85 4.88 11.73
CA VAL A 2 -5.11 4.19 11.44
C VAL A 2 -5.34 4.34 9.95
N THR A 3 -5.13 3.29 9.20
CA THR A 3 -5.50 3.23 7.78
C THR A 3 -6.34 1.98 7.62
N LEU A 4 -7.63 2.15 7.35
CA LEU A 4 -8.43 1.03 6.86
C LEU A 4 -7.96 0.74 5.43
N TRP A 5 -7.25 -0.35 5.28
CA TRP A 5 -7.03 -0.96 3.98
C TRP A 5 -8.32 -1.68 3.62
N GLY A 6 -9.15 -1.01 2.83
CA GLY A 6 -10.36 -1.64 2.37
C GLY A 6 -10.06 -2.73 1.35
N ASN A 7 -10.53 -3.92 1.63
CA ASN A 7 -10.68 -4.93 0.61
C ASN A 7 -11.71 -4.51 -0.41
N TYR A 8 -11.41 -4.68 -1.67
CA TYR A 8 -12.42 -4.66 -2.71
C TYR A 8 -13.48 -5.76 -2.52
N GLU A 9 -13.18 -6.80 -1.75
CA GLU A 9 -14.12 -7.86 -1.35
C GLU A 9 -14.80 -7.58 0.00
N GLY A 10 -14.28 -6.66 0.81
CA GLY A 10 -14.91 -6.14 2.03
C GLY A 10 -16.04 -5.15 1.77
N ILE A 11 -16.83 -5.40 0.73
CA ILE A 11 -18.09 -4.70 0.43
C ILE A 11 -19.12 -4.86 1.58
N SER A 12 -18.85 -5.65 2.59
CA SER A 12 -19.73 -5.79 3.75
C SER A 12 -19.92 -4.49 4.54
N GLN A 13 -18.96 -3.54 4.50
CA GLN A 13 -19.08 -2.24 5.18
C GLN A 13 -19.37 -1.06 4.24
N GLY A 14 -19.29 -1.24 2.92
CA GLY A 14 -19.59 -0.24 1.90
C GLY A 14 -18.63 0.98 1.88
N PRO A 15 -18.80 1.92 0.91
CA PRO A 15 -17.94 3.09 0.76
C PRO A 15 -17.96 4.05 1.96
N ALA A 16 -19.02 4.00 2.79
CA ALA A 16 -19.17 4.86 3.96
C ALA A 16 -18.02 4.70 4.97
N ALA A 17 -17.52 3.47 5.16
CA ALA A 17 -16.39 3.20 6.05
C ALA A 17 -15.10 3.92 5.61
N PHE A 18 -14.85 4.03 4.30
CA PHE A 18 -13.71 4.81 3.78
C PHE A 18 -13.86 6.31 4.06
N ILE A 19 -15.06 6.85 3.90
CA ILE A 19 -15.36 8.26 4.17
C ILE A 19 -15.15 8.55 5.65
N GLU A 20 -15.78 7.75 6.53
CA GLU A 20 -15.69 7.94 7.97
C GLU A 20 -14.25 7.84 8.48
N THR A 21 -13.54 6.79 8.10
CA THR A 21 -12.17 6.58 8.61
C THR A 21 -11.14 7.48 7.94
N ASN A 22 -11.13 7.55 6.60
CA ASN A 22 -10.07 8.25 5.90
C ASN A 22 -10.30 9.76 5.87
N ILE A 23 -11.52 10.25 5.71
CA ILE A 23 -11.80 11.68 5.65
C ILE A 23 -12.09 12.25 7.05
N VAL A 24 -13.12 11.75 7.72
CA VAL A 24 -13.53 12.27 9.04
C VAL A 24 -12.45 11.97 10.08
N GLY A 25 -11.90 10.75 10.09
CA GLY A 25 -10.81 10.37 10.98
C GLY A 25 -9.56 11.25 10.78
N THR A 26 -9.18 11.55 9.53
CA THR A 26 -8.07 12.47 9.25
C THR A 26 -8.36 13.88 9.76
N TYR A 27 -9.59 14.40 9.57
CA TYR A 27 -9.99 15.68 10.13
C TYR A 27 -9.85 15.72 11.65
N VAL A 28 -10.33 14.70 12.35
CA VAL A 28 -10.23 14.62 13.82
C VAL A 28 -8.77 14.60 14.28
N LEU A 29 -7.91 13.83 13.61
CA LEU A 29 -6.48 13.79 13.93
C LEU A 29 -5.78 15.12 13.65
N LEU A 30 -6.13 15.81 12.57
CA LEU A 30 -5.58 17.12 12.23
C LEU A 30 -5.94 18.18 13.28
N GLU A 31 -7.20 18.20 13.75
CA GLU A 31 -7.61 19.12 14.80
C GLU A 31 -6.94 18.81 16.15
N ALA A 32 -6.83 17.54 16.52
CA ALA A 32 -6.11 17.14 17.72
C ALA A 32 -4.62 17.54 17.65
N ALA A 33 -3.97 17.27 16.50
CA ALA A 33 -2.58 17.64 16.25
C ALA A 33 -2.38 19.15 16.27
N ARG A 34 -3.29 19.94 15.66
CA ARG A 34 -3.25 21.39 15.64
C ARG A 34 -3.37 21.97 17.05
N ASN A 35 -4.31 21.48 17.86
CA ASN A 35 -4.50 21.91 19.22
C ASN A 35 -3.26 21.61 20.07
N TYR A 36 -2.72 20.41 19.98
CA TYR A 36 -1.49 20.02 20.67
C TYR A 36 -0.29 20.88 20.24
N TRP A 37 -0.05 21.01 18.93
CA TRP A 37 1.05 21.80 18.38
C TRP A 37 0.95 23.27 18.77
N SER A 38 -0.25 23.85 18.78
CA SER A 38 -0.47 25.27 19.14
C SER A 38 -0.05 25.57 20.58
N ALA A 39 -0.15 24.61 21.50
CA ALA A 39 0.21 24.73 22.90
C ALA A 39 1.71 24.47 23.20
N LEU A 40 2.49 24.01 22.23
CA LEU A 40 3.92 23.75 22.41
C LEU A 40 4.74 25.04 22.51
N ASP A 41 5.89 24.96 23.19
CA ASP A 41 6.96 25.97 23.11
C ASP A 41 7.58 26.00 21.69
N SER A 42 8.38 27.03 21.42
CA SER A 42 8.96 27.29 20.10
C SER A 42 9.83 26.12 19.60
N ASP A 43 10.65 25.51 20.47
CA ASP A 43 11.57 24.45 20.08
C ASP A 43 10.83 23.18 19.71
N LYS A 44 9.83 22.81 20.49
CA LYS A 44 8.97 21.66 20.20
C LYS A 44 8.10 21.90 18.97
N LYS A 45 7.61 23.14 18.75
CA LYS A 45 6.88 23.49 17.52
C LYS A 45 7.73 23.26 16.27
N ASN A 46 8.99 23.63 16.30
CA ASN A 46 9.92 23.51 15.19
C ASN A 46 10.25 22.04 14.86
N SER A 47 10.29 21.18 15.89
CA SER A 47 10.56 19.75 15.71
C SER A 47 9.31 18.91 15.44
N PHE A 48 8.11 19.45 15.66
CA PHE A 48 6.86 18.71 15.42
C PHE A 48 6.64 18.41 13.92
N ARG A 49 6.14 17.20 13.65
CA ARG A 49 5.74 16.77 12.30
C ARG A 49 4.42 16.00 12.38
N PHE A 50 3.50 16.31 11.49
CA PHE A 50 2.32 15.49 11.20
C PHE A 50 2.57 14.79 9.87
N HIS A 51 2.94 13.52 9.92
CA HIS A 51 3.21 12.73 8.73
C HIS A 51 1.97 11.92 8.34
N HIS A 52 1.42 12.24 7.17
CA HIS A 52 0.28 11.54 6.57
C HIS A 52 0.77 10.56 5.52
N ILE A 53 0.39 9.29 5.70
CA ILE A 53 0.76 8.20 4.78
C ILE A 53 -0.42 7.96 3.85
N SER A 54 -0.21 8.16 2.55
CA SER A 54 -1.18 7.97 1.47
C SER A 54 -0.74 6.86 0.50
N THR A 55 -1.27 6.85 -0.68
CA THR A 55 -1.09 5.82 -1.71
C THR A 55 -0.92 6.47 -3.09
N ASP A 56 -0.28 5.79 -4.01
CA ASP A 56 -0.19 6.17 -5.42
C ASP A 56 -1.55 6.10 -6.15
N GLU A 57 -2.50 5.32 -5.65
CA GLU A 57 -3.85 5.23 -6.21
C GLU A 57 -4.59 6.58 -6.29
N VAL A 58 -4.15 7.59 -5.53
CA VAL A 58 -4.72 8.95 -5.61
C VAL A 58 -4.46 9.63 -6.96
N TYR A 59 -3.43 9.20 -7.68
CA TYR A 59 -3.06 9.74 -8.98
C TYR A 59 -3.92 9.20 -10.14
N GLY A 60 -4.61 8.08 -9.94
CA GLY A 60 -5.45 7.43 -10.95
C GLY A 60 -4.73 6.32 -11.70
N ASP A 61 -4.99 6.17 -12.99
CA ASP A 61 -4.47 5.12 -13.85
C ASP A 61 -3.47 5.66 -14.88
N LEU A 62 -2.43 4.89 -15.18
CA LEU A 62 -1.43 5.21 -16.20
C LEU A 62 -1.66 4.38 -17.47
N PRO A 63 -1.26 4.88 -18.66
CA PRO A 63 -1.28 4.10 -19.87
C PRO A 63 -0.56 2.76 -19.72
N HIS A 64 -1.21 1.70 -20.18
CA HIS A 64 -0.62 0.37 -20.22
C HIS A 64 0.35 0.25 -21.42
N PRO A 65 1.46 -0.54 -21.36
CA PRO A 65 2.36 -0.74 -22.49
C PRO A 65 1.67 -1.16 -23.79
N ASP A 66 0.56 -1.89 -23.70
CA ASP A 66 -0.21 -2.33 -24.89
C ASP A 66 -1.01 -1.18 -25.56
N GLU A 67 -1.12 -0.02 -24.90
CA GLU A 67 -1.90 1.14 -25.37
C GLU A 67 -1.03 2.24 -25.99
N VAL A 68 0.29 2.13 -25.87
CA VAL A 68 1.25 3.10 -26.36
C VAL A 68 2.12 2.51 -27.45
N ASN A 69 2.66 3.37 -28.33
CA ASN A 69 3.61 2.92 -29.33
C ASN A 69 4.95 2.57 -28.67
N ASN A 70 5.60 1.50 -29.13
CA ASN A 70 6.85 0.95 -28.58
C ASN A 70 8.05 1.93 -28.50
N THR A 71 7.90 3.16 -28.97
CA THR A 71 8.94 4.21 -28.98
C THR A 71 8.70 5.29 -27.95
N GLU A 72 7.59 5.28 -27.24
CA GLU A 72 7.27 6.28 -26.23
C GLU A 72 7.67 5.78 -24.85
N GLU A 73 8.31 6.66 -24.08
CA GLU A 73 8.63 6.41 -22.67
C GLU A 73 7.33 6.43 -21.86
N LEU A 74 7.10 5.38 -21.07
CA LEU A 74 5.88 5.27 -20.26
C LEU A 74 5.92 6.27 -19.10
N PRO A 75 4.86 7.07 -18.90
CA PRO A 75 4.83 8.05 -17.82
C PRO A 75 4.84 7.38 -16.44
N LEU A 76 5.37 8.12 -15.46
CA LEU A 76 5.34 7.76 -14.03
C LEU A 76 4.56 8.81 -13.25
N PHE A 77 3.98 8.43 -12.11
CA PHE A 77 3.41 9.38 -11.16
C PHE A 77 4.51 10.13 -10.43
N THR A 78 4.55 11.44 -10.58
CA THR A 78 5.41 12.35 -9.82
C THR A 78 4.60 13.05 -8.72
N GLU A 79 5.27 13.74 -7.79
CA GLU A 79 4.60 14.54 -6.75
C GLU A 79 3.77 15.70 -7.31
N THR A 80 3.99 16.07 -8.58
CA THR A 80 3.25 17.12 -9.29
C THR A 80 2.12 16.57 -10.17
N THR A 81 2.00 15.25 -10.30
CA THR A 81 0.89 14.63 -11.04
C THR A 81 -0.44 15.00 -10.40
N ALA A 82 -1.39 15.42 -11.22
CA ALA A 82 -2.74 15.76 -10.74
C ALA A 82 -3.45 14.50 -10.20
N TYR A 83 -4.17 14.67 -9.11
CA TYR A 83 -4.99 13.59 -8.54
C TYR A 83 -6.19 13.29 -9.42
N ALA A 84 -6.40 12.02 -9.75
CA ALA A 84 -7.51 11.52 -10.56
C ALA A 84 -8.01 10.14 -10.05
N PRO A 85 -8.37 10.01 -8.76
CA PRO A 85 -8.70 8.72 -8.16
C PRO A 85 -9.90 8.05 -8.84
N SER A 86 -9.82 6.74 -9.08
CA SER A 86 -10.82 5.95 -9.81
C SER A 86 -11.77 5.15 -8.91
N SER A 87 -11.48 5.02 -7.62
CA SER A 87 -12.26 4.22 -6.68
C SER A 87 -12.73 5.02 -5.47
N PRO A 88 -13.80 4.58 -4.74
CA PRO A 88 -14.19 5.21 -3.47
C PRO A 88 -13.07 5.25 -2.43
N TYR A 89 -12.22 4.21 -2.39
CA TYR A 89 -11.05 4.18 -1.52
C TYR A 89 -10.03 5.27 -1.91
N SER A 90 -9.56 5.26 -3.16
CA SER A 90 -8.58 6.24 -3.61
C SER A 90 -9.10 7.68 -3.56
N ALA A 91 -10.40 7.90 -3.82
CA ALA A 91 -11.05 9.19 -3.65
C ALA A 91 -11.05 9.66 -2.18
N SER A 92 -11.29 8.75 -1.23
CA SER A 92 -11.24 9.08 0.19
C SER A 92 -9.81 9.41 0.66
N LYS A 93 -8.80 8.72 0.13
CA LYS A 93 -7.38 9.00 0.40
C LYS A 93 -6.95 10.33 -0.20
N ALA A 94 -7.32 10.62 -1.45
CA ALA A 94 -7.09 11.92 -2.09
C ALA A 94 -7.72 13.07 -1.29
N SER A 95 -8.94 12.88 -0.78
CA SER A 95 -9.61 13.85 0.09
C SER A 95 -8.83 14.09 1.38
N SER A 96 -8.29 13.04 2.00
CA SER A 96 -7.44 13.15 3.19
C SER A 96 -6.16 13.95 2.92
N ASP A 97 -5.50 13.69 1.79
CA ASP A 97 -4.30 14.42 1.38
C ASP A 97 -4.59 15.92 1.20
N HIS A 98 -5.73 16.25 0.60
CA HIS A 98 -6.16 17.63 0.46
C HIS A 98 -6.43 18.30 1.80
N LEU A 99 -7.04 17.61 2.77
CA LEU A 99 -7.22 18.13 4.13
C LEU A 99 -5.87 18.42 4.79
N VAL A 100 -4.91 17.49 4.70
CA VAL A 100 -3.57 17.66 5.29
C VAL A 100 -2.86 18.88 4.71
N ARG A 101 -2.89 19.04 3.39
CA ARG A 101 -2.32 20.21 2.69
C ARG A 101 -3.04 21.52 3.08
N ALA A 102 -4.37 21.47 3.26
CA ALA A 102 -5.16 22.62 3.68
C ALA A 102 -4.81 23.08 5.09
N TRP A 103 -4.61 22.17 6.05
CA TRP A 103 -4.16 22.50 7.42
C TRP A 103 -2.77 23.12 7.46
N LYS A 104 -1.86 22.62 6.62
CA LYS A 104 -0.56 23.30 6.44
C LYS A 104 -0.71 24.72 5.94
N ARG A 105 -1.47 24.92 4.87
CA ARG A 105 -1.63 26.22 4.23
C ARG A 105 -2.38 27.23 5.09
N THR A 106 -3.44 26.79 5.77
CA THR A 106 -4.33 27.66 6.54
C THR A 106 -3.81 27.96 7.94
N TYR A 107 -3.28 26.95 8.63
CA TYR A 107 -2.91 27.06 10.04
C TYR A 107 -1.42 26.98 10.29
N GLY A 108 -0.62 26.68 9.29
CA GLY A 108 0.84 26.52 9.43
C GLY A 108 1.26 25.20 10.07
N LEU A 109 0.33 24.24 10.30
CA LEU A 109 0.65 22.94 10.90
C LEU A 109 1.75 22.25 10.08
N PRO A 110 2.88 21.85 10.65
CA PRO A 110 3.97 21.24 9.89
C PRO A 110 3.63 19.81 9.48
N THR A 111 2.98 19.68 8.34
CA THR A 111 2.55 18.40 7.76
C THR A 111 3.51 17.93 6.68
N ILE A 112 3.60 16.62 6.49
CA ILE A 112 4.27 15.96 5.36
C ILE A 112 3.32 14.89 4.83
N VAL A 113 3.28 14.70 3.49
CA VAL A 113 2.51 13.63 2.84
C VAL A 113 3.48 12.67 2.16
N THR A 114 3.21 11.37 2.26
CA THR A 114 3.90 10.36 1.45
C THR A 114 2.89 9.55 0.67
N ASN A 115 3.15 9.35 -0.63
CA ASN A 115 2.38 8.47 -1.50
C ASN A 115 3.24 7.25 -1.83
N CYS A 116 2.81 6.05 -1.43
CA CYS A 116 3.59 4.84 -1.64
C CYS A 116 2.94 3.92 -2.67
N SER A 117 3.80 3.17 -3.37
CA SER A 117 3.39 2.07 -4.23
C SER A 117 2.94 0.82 -3.45
N ASN A 118 2.57 -0.25 -4.15
CA ASN A 118 2.04 -1.46 -3.54
C ASN A 118 3.06 -2.14 -2.62
N ASN A 119 2.75 -2.20 -1.34
CA ASN A 119 3.62 -2.83 -0.34
C ASN A 119 3.43 -4.34 -0.31
N TYR A 120 4.52 -5.08 -0.05
CA TYR A 120 4.51 -6.51 0.21
C TYR A 120 5.60 -6.88 1.22
N GLY A 121 5.45 -8.03 1.87
CA GLY A 121 6.43 -8.51 2.85
C GLY A 121 5.79 -9.19 4.06
N PRO A 122 6.55 -9.34 5.15
CA PRO A 122 6.07 -9.84 6.43
C PRO A 122 4.82 -9.11 6.94
N TYR A 123 3.95 -9.85 7.63
CA TYR A 123 2.72 -9.33 8.25
C TYR A 123 1.70 -8.73 7.28
N HIS A 124 1.83 -8.92 5.97
CA HIS A 124 0.82 -8.51 5.02
C HIS A 124 -0.45 -9.35 5.18
N PHE A 125 -1.61 -8.71 5.26
CA PHE A 125 -2.86 -9.40 5.60
C PHE A 125 -3.24 -10.45 4.54
N PRO A 126 -3.70 -11.66 4.92
CA PRO A 126 -3.89 -12.81 4.03
C PRO A 126 -4.83 -12.65 2.85
N GLU A 127 -5.64 -11.61 2.83
CA GLU A 127 -6.56 -11.28 1.73
C GLU A 127 -5.91 -10.55 0.54
N LYS A 128 -4.67 -10.06 0.71
CA LYS A 128 -3.93 -9.38 -0.35
C LYS A 128 -3.26 -10.37 -1.30
N LEU A 129 -3.04 -9.97 -2.56
CA LEU A 129 -2.60 -10.85 -3.65
C LEU A 129 -1.45 -11.79 -3.24
N ILE A 130 -0.33 -11.25 -2.77
CA ILE A 130 0.86 -12.05 -2.48
C ILE A 130 0.61 -13.07 -1.37
N PRO A 131 0.16 -12.69 -0.15
CA PRO A 131 -0.10 -13.69 0.88
C PRO A 131 -1.25 -14.63 0.53
N LEU A 132 -2.29 -14.16 -0.15
CA LEU A 132 -3.40 -15.02 -0.60
C LEU A 132 -2.89 -16.13 -1.53
N VAL A 133 -2.04 -15.79 -2.49
CA VAL A 133 -1.45 -16.77 -3.43
C VAL A 133 -0.58 -17.77 -2.70
N ILE A 134 0.30 -17.31 -1.80
CA ILE A 134 1.17 -18.20 -1.00
C ILE A 134 0.31 -19.19 -0.20
N LEU A 135 -0.67 -18.72 0.53
CA LEU A 135 -1.48 -19.53 1.43
C LEU A 135 -2.39 -20.50 0.67
N ASN A 136 -3.06 -20.01 -0.39
CA ASN A 136 -3.89 -20.88 -1.23
C ASN A 136 -3.06 -21.97 -1.93
N ALA A 137 -1.86 -21.61 -2.41
CA ALA A 137 -0.95 -22.58 -3.03
C ALA A 137 -0.60 -23.72 -2.08
N LEU A 138 -0.23 -23.39 -0.84
CA LEU A 138 0.11 -24.36 0.20
C LEU A 138 -1.09 -25.24 0.63
N GLU A 139 -2.30 -24.67 0.61
CA GLU A 139 -3.54 -25.37 0.94
C GLU A 139 -4.12 -26.16 -0.24
N GLY A 140 -3.49 -26.16 -1.42
CA GLY A 140 -4.00 -26.84 -2.62
C GLY A 140 -5.23 -26.19 -3.24
N LYS A 141 -5.52 -24.94 -2.89
CA LYS A 141 -6.65 -24.15 -3.41
C LYS A 141 -6.33 -23.49 -4.74
N ALA A 142 -7.38 -23.08 -5.48
CA ALA A 142 -7.21 -22.31 -6.70
C ALA A 142 -6.51 -20.97 -6.43
N LEU A 143 -5.69 -20.53 -7.39
CA LEU A 143 -5.02 -19.23 -7.40
C LEU A 143 -5.75 -18.34 -8.41
N PRO A 144 -6.73 -17.55 -7.98
CA PRO A 144 -7.57 -16.77 -8.90
C PRO A 144 -6.80 -15.58 -9.47
N ILE A 145 -6.78 -15.45 -10.78
CA ILE A 145 -6.23 -14.32 -11.53
C ILE A 145 -7.37 -13.56 -12.19
N TYR A 146 -7.51 -12.28 -11.87
CA TYR A 146 -8.50 -11.40 -12.46
C TYR A 146 -8.14 -11.08 -13.93
N GLY A 147 -9.11 -11.26 -14.85
CA GLY A 147 -8.91 -11.04 -16.28
C GLY A 147 -7.77 -11.88 -16.83
N LYS A 148 -6.78 -11.24 -17.43
CA LYS A 148 -5.55 -11.86 -17.96
C LYS A 148 -4.37 -11.80 -16.96
N GLY A 149 -4.53 -11.07 -15.85
CA GLY A 149 -3.47 -10.81 -14.91
C GLY A 149 -2.41 -9.83 -15.44
N ASP A 150 -2.74 -9.04 -16.43
CA ASP A 150 -1.85 -8.10 -17.10
C ASP A 150 -1.77 -6.72 -16.40
N GLN A 151 -2.55 -6.50 -15.35
CA GLN A 151 -2.45 -5.28 -14.55
C GLN A 151 -1.05 -5.17 -13.94
N ILE A 152 -0.44 -4.00 -14.09
CA ILE A 152 0.92 -3.71 -13.62
C ILE A 152 0.86 -2.92 -12.32
N ARG A 153 1.73 -3.33 -11.36
CA ARG A 153 1.91 -2.63 -10.08
C ARG A 153 3.40 -2.46 -9.82
N ASP A 154 3.76 -1.34 -9.23
CA ASP A 154 5.09 -1.16 -8.64
C ASP A 154 5.08 -1.76 -7.23
N TRP A 155 6.02 -2.67 -6.96
CA TRP A 155 6.07 -3.43 -5.72
C TRP A 155 7.20 -2.97 -4.82
N LEU A 156 6.86 -2.53 -3.61
CA LEU A 156 7.78 -2.01 -2.61
C LEU A 156 7.86 -2.96 -1.41
N TYR A 157 9.06 -3.43 -1.09
CA TYR A 157 9.25 -4.26 0.10
C TYR A 157 8.99 -3.46 1.38
N VAL A 158 8.23 -4.04 2.31
CA VAL A 158 7.66 -3.30 3.46
C VAL A 158 8.72 -2.70 4.39
N GLU A 159 9.88 -3.34 4.55
CA GLU A 159 10.97 -2.79 5.37
C GLU A 159 11.62 -1.58 4.70
N ASP A 160 11.71 -1.57 3.38
CA ASP A 160 12.16 -0.40 2.61
C ASP A 160 11.19 0.77 2.78
N HIS A 161 9.88 0.49 2.74
CA HIS A 161 8.88 1.50 3.02
C HIS A 161 8.99 2.04 4.46
N ALA A 162 9.14 1.16 5.46
CA ALA A 162 9.30 1.59 6.84
C ALA A 162 10.53 2.50 7.04
N ARG A 163 11.65 2.19 6.38
CA ARG A 163 12.85 3.06 6.37
C ARG A 163 12.56 4.41 5.70
N ALA A 164 11.85 4.41 4.56
CA ALA A 164 11.46 5.65 3.91
C ALA A 164 10.61 6.54 4.82
N LEU A 165 9.59 5.96 5.47
CA LEU A 165 8.74 6.69 6.40
C LEU A 165 9.53 7.28 7.58
N TYR A 166 10.48 6.52 8.14
CA TYR A 166 11.35 7.00 9.20
C TYR A 166 12.23 8.16 8.72
N THR A 167 12.87 8.03 7.56
CA THR A 167 13.68 9.09 6.95
C THR A 167 12.84 10.35 6.70
N VAL A 168 11.64 10.19 6.13
CA VAL A 168 10.76 11.34 5.86
C VAL A 168 10.31 12.04 7.14
N VAL A 169 9.95 11.33 8.20
CA VAL A 169 9.49 11.98 9.44
C VAL A 169 10.62 12.68 10.19
N THR A 170 11.86 12.21 10.06
CA THR A 170 13.04 12.78 10.73
C THR A 170 13.71 13.89 9.93
N GLU A 171 13.78 13.77 8.62
CA GLU A 171 14.59 14.62 7.75
C GLU A 171 13.79 15.39 6.69
N GLY A 172 12.56 14.95 6.42
CA GLY A 172 11.70 15.54 5.39
C GLY A 172 11.27 16.98 5.71
N LYS A 173 11.04 17.75 4.67
CA LYS A 173 10.60 19.15 4.77
C LYS A 173 9.10 19.24 5.03
N ALA A 174 8.73 20.00 6.04
CA ALA A 174 7.32 20.29 6.33
C ALA A 174 6.64 21.05 5.19
N GLY A 175 5.58 20.50 4.68
CA GLY A 175 4.79 21.02 3.55
C GLY A 175 5.00 20.27 2.25
N GLU A 176 6.03 19.41 2.17
CA GLU A 176 6.35 18.64 0.97
C GLU A 176 5.57 17.33 0.90
N THR A 177 5.53 16.79 -0.32
CA THR A 177 5.05 15.44 -0.63
C THR A 177 6.24 14.64 -1.13
N TYR A 178 6.34 13.37 -0.72
CA TYR A 178 7.36 12.44 -1.21
C TYR A 178 6.69 11.18 -1.74
N ASN A 179 6.99 10.84 -2.97
CA ASN A 179 6.65 9.57 -3.56
C ASN A 179 7.64 8.49 -3.10
N ILE A 180 7.14 7.30 -2.77
CA ILE A 180 7.96 6.18 -2.31
C ILE A 180 7.60 4.95 -3.14
N GLY A 181 8.52 4.51 -4.00
CA GLY A 181 8.33 3.40 -4.93
C GLY A 181 9.48 2.40 -4.91
N GLY A 182 9.20 1.19 -5.36
CA GLY A 182 10.17 0.11 -5.43
C GLY A 182 10.96 0.07 -6.74
N HIS A 183 10.50 0.79 -7.77
CA HIS A 183 10.97 0.65 -9.16
C HIS A 183 10.89 -0.79 -9.67
N ASN A 184 9.88 -1.54 -9.20
CA ASN A 184 9.66 -2.96 -9.47
C ASN A 184 8.29 -3.17 -10.12
N GLU A 185 8.08 -2.62 -11.31
CA GLU A 185 6.85 -2.83 -12.07
C GLU A 185 6.75 -4.30 -12.52
N LYS A 186 5.70 -4.99 -12.11
CA LYS A 186 5.41 -6.39 -12.47
C LYS A 186 3.93 -6.55 -12.80
N LYS A 187 3.63 -7.38 -13.79
CA LYS A 187 2.25 -7.84 -14.02
C LYS A 187 1.81 -8.75 -12.87
N ASN A 188 0.54 -8.71 -12.50
CA ASN A 188 0.01 -9.58 -11.46
C ASN A 188 0.27 -11.07 -11.75
N ILE A 189 0.16 -11.49 -13.01
CA ILE A 189 0.46 -12.87 -13.40
C ILE A 189 1.94 -13.23 -13.16
N ASP A 190 2.88 -12.32 -13.44
CA ASP A 190 4.31 -12.57 -13.23
C ASP A 190 4.63 -12.72 -11.74
N VAL A 191 3.97 -11.94 -10.87
CA VAL A 191 4.07 -12.08 -9.41
C VAL A 191 3.61 -13.47 -8.97
N VAL A 192 2.46 -13.93 -9.46
CA VAL A 192 1.91 -15.25 -9.12
C VAL A 192 2.81 -16.38 -9.61
N LEU A 193 3.30 -16.29 -10.84
CA LEU A 193 4.23 -17.27 -11.39
C LEU A 193 5.53 -17.34 -10.57
N THR A 194 6.09 -16.19 -10.17
CA THR A 194 7.29 -16.13 -9.33
C THR A 194 7.05 -16.79 -7.97
N ILE A 195 5.90 -16.58 -7.35
CA ILE A 195 5.55 -17.25 -6.08
C ILE A 195 5.45 -18.76 -6.27
N CYS A 196 4.79 -19.22 -7.35
CA CYS A 196 4.69 -20.66 -7.65
C CYS A 196 6.07 -21.31 -7.83
N ASP A 197 6.98 -20.66 -8.57
CA ASP A 197 8.33 -21.17 -8.79
C ASP A 197 9.13 -21.25 -7.49
N LEU A 198 9.02 -20.24 -6.64
CA LEU A 198 9.66 -20.25 -5.32
C LEU A 198 9.10 -21.37 -4.42
N LEU A 199 7.80 -21.61 -4.46
CA LEU A 199 7.19 -22.71 -3.71
C LEU A 199 7.57 -24.06 -4.28
N ASP A 200 7.66 -24.23 -5.60
CA ASP A 200 8.15 -25.46 -6.24
C ASP A 200 9.61 -25.74 -5.86
N GLU A 201 10.43 -24.71 -5.64
CA GLU A 201 11.82 -24.84 -5.16
C GLU A 201 11.89 -25.19 -3.66
N ILE A 202 11.15 -24.47 -2.80
CA ILE A 202 11.30 -24.51 -1.34
C ILE A 202 10.48 -25.65 -0.71
N VAL A 203 9.27 -25.88 -1.22
CA VAL A 203 8.32 -26.91 -0.72
C VAL A 203 7.77 -27.70 -1.90
N PRO A 204 8.63 -28.50 -2.59
CA PRO A 204 8.23 -29.24 -3.79
C PRO A 204 7.12 -30.25 -3.52
N LYS A 205 6.21 -30.40 -4.49
CA LYS A 205 5.15 -31.41 -4.51
C LYS A 205 5.14 -32.13 -5.86
N GLU A 206 4.31 -33.17 -6.02
CA GLU A 206 4.23 -33.97 -7.25
C GLU A 206 3.88 -33.10 -8.48
N LYS A 207 2.98 -32.14 -8.32
CA LYS A 207 2.54 -31.23 -9.37
C LYS A 207 2.97 -29.81 -9.03
N SER A 208 3.37 -29.03 -10.05
CA SER A 208 3.73 -27.64 -9.87
C SER A 208 2.56 -26.82 -9.31
N TYR A 209 2.89 -25.84 -8.46
CA TYR A 209 1.92 -24.88 -7.93
C TYR A 209 1.27 -24.05 -9.04
N ARG A 210 1.92 -23.91 -10.19
CA ARG A 210 1.35 -23.24 -11.38
C ARG A 210 0.07 -23.90 -11.89
N GLU A 211 -0.13 -25.21 -11.66
CA GLU A 211 -1.35 -25.92 -12.07
C GLU A 211 -2.60 -25.50 -11.29
N GLN A 212 -2.43 -24.78 -10.16
CA GLN A 212 -3.53 -24.24 -9.38
C GLN A 212 -4.05 -22.89 -9.92
N ILE A 213 -3.36 -22.27 -10.87
CA ILE A 213 -3.77 -20.98 -11.45
C ILE A 213 -5.09 -21.12 -12.19
N THR A 214 -6.04 -20.22 -11.87
CA THR A 214 -7.34 -20.15 -12.52
C THR A 214 -7.65 -18.71 -12.90
N TYR A 215 -8.20 -18.50 -14.09
CA TYR A 215 -8.60 -17.17 -14.54
C TYR A 215 -10.07 -16.92 -14.21
N VAL A 216 -10.36 -15.77 -13.62
CA VAL A 216 -11.71 -15.35 -13.25
C VAL A 216 -12.07 -14.03 -13.96
N ALA A 217 -13.36 -13.68 -13.97
CA ALA A 217 -13.79 -12.41 -14.55
C ALA A 217 -13.09 -11.23 -13.87
N ASP A 218 -12.70 -10.23 -14.67
CA ASP A 218 -12.07 -9.03 -14.12
C ASP A 218 -13.10 -8.19 -13.35
N ARG A 219 -12.60 -7.41 -12.38
CA ARG A 219 -13.45 -6.54 -11.57
C ARG A 219 -13.70 -5.20 -12.29
N PRO A 220 -14.88 -4.59 -12.11
CA PRO A 220 -15.17 -3.26 -12.64
C PRO A 220 -14.19 -2.21 -12.12
N GLY A 221 -13.72 -1.30 -13.00
CA GLY A 221 -12.83 -0.20 -12.61
C GLY A 221 -11.45 -0.65 -12.14
N HIS A 222 -10.95 -1.76 -12.66
CA HIS A 222 -9.62 -2.26 -12.35
C HIS A 222 -8.56 -1.44 -13.09
N ASP A 223 -7.87 -0.56 -12.38
CA ASP A 223 -6.79 0.25 -12.95
C ASP A 223 -5.71 -0.65 -13.55
N ARG A 224 -5.23 -0.26 -14.74
CA ARG A 224 -4.35 -1.10 -15.55
C ARG A 224 -2.89 -1.00 -15.14
N ARG A 225 -2.41 0.22 -14.78
CA ARG A 225 -1.00 0.40 -14.44
C ARG A 225 -0.80 1.46 -13.37
N TYR A 226 -0.02 1.10 -12.35
CA TYR A 226 0.57 2.02 -11.37
C TYR A 226 2.08 1.93 -11.46
N ALA A 227 2.73 3.08 -11.58
CA ALA A 227 4.17 3.21 -11.56
C ALA A 227 4.54 4.58 -11.00
N ILE A 228 5.40 4.61 -10.01
CA ILE A 228 5.70 5.81 -9.25
C ILE A 228 7.16 6.26 -9.47
N ASP A 229 7.36 7.54 -9.64
CA ASP A 229 8.68 8.16 -9.61
C ASP A 229 9.05 8.49 -8.16
N ALA A 230 10.08 7.85 -7.64
CA ALA A 230 10.63 8.06 -6.31
C ALA A 230 12.01 8.77 -6.33
N GLU A 231 12.36 9.46 -7.41
CA GLU A 231 13.65 10.16 -7.52
C GLU A 231 13.77 11.32 -6.52
N ASN A 232 12.66 11.98 -6.20
CA ASN A 232 12.67 13.14 -5.30
C ASN A 232 13.14 12.78 -3.89
N ILE A 233 12.62 11.71 -3.30
CA ILE A 233 13.07 11.24 -1.97
C ILE A 233 14.53 10.81 -2.00
N GLY A 234 14.98 10.20 -3.10
CA GLY A 234 16.39 9.84 -3.33
C GLY A 234 17.29 11.06 -3.37
N ARG A 235 16.91 12.07 -4.12
CA ARG A 235 17.67 13.31 -4.29
C ARG A 235 17.73 14.16 -3.02
N GLU A 236 16.61 14.31 -2.31
CA GLU A 236 16.51 15.18 -1.15
C GLU A 236 16.95 14.53 0.16
N LEU A 237 16.65 13.24 0.35
CA LEU A 237 16.84 12.54 1.61
C LEU A 237 17.79 11.33 1.50
N GLY A 238 18.36 11.07 0.32
CA GLY A 238 19.31 9.97 0.11
C GLY A 238 18.71 8.56 0.22
N TRP A 239 17.37 8.45 0.31
CA TRP A 239 16.72 7.14 0.44
C TRP A 239 16.65 6.41 -0.90
N LYS A 240 16.88 5.09 -0.86
CA LYS A 240 16.67 4.15 -1.97
C LYS A 240 16.18 2.81 -1.44
N PRO A 241 15.36 2.09 -2.21
CA PRO A 241 15.02 0.71 -1.87
C PRO A 241 16.30 -0.15 -1.84
N GLN A 242 16.38 -1.09 -0.90
CA GLN A 242 17.49 -2.02 -0.75
C GLN A 242 17.17 -3.40 -1.34
N GLU A 243 15.87 -3.73 -1.39
CA GLU A 243 15.42 -5.00 -1.95
C GLU A 243 15.01 -4.82 -3.41
N THR A 244 15.41 -5.78 -4.24
CA THR A 244 14.76 -6.01 -5.55
C THR A 244 13.48 -6.80 -5.34
N PHE A 245 12.62 -6.85 -6.36
CA PHE A 245 11.43 -7.71 -6.28
C PHE A 245 11.81 -9.18 -6.01
N GLU A 246 12.83 -9.69 -6.68
CA GLU A 246 13.28 -11.06 -6.57
C GLU A 246 13.80 -11.41 -5.16
N SER A 247 14.57 -10.52 -4.54
CA SER A 247 15.07 -10.75 -3.17
C SER A 247 13.96 -10.60 -2.13
N GLY A 248 13.13 -9.59 -2.26
CA GLY A 248 12.02 -9.32 -1.33
C GLY A 248 10.92 -10.38 -1.38
N ILE A 249 10.56 -10.89 -2.59
CA ILE A 249 9.51 -11.90 -2.71
C ILE A 249 9.95 -13.24 -2.13
N ARG A 250 11.22 -13.64 -2.29
CA ARG A 250 11.79 -14.82 -1.64
C ARG A 250 11.70 -14.71 -0.12
N LYS A 251 12.17 -13.60 0.46
CA LYS A 251 12.06 -13.33 1.90
C LYS A 251 10.60 -13.40 2.38
N THR A 252 9.67 -12.89 1.57
CA THR A 252 8.25 -12.92 1.90
C THR A 252 7.72 -14.35 1.94
N VAL A 253 7.98 -15.18 0.93
CA VAL A 253 7.56 -16.58 0.90
C VAL A 253 8.13 -17.33 2.10
N GLU A 254 9.45 -17.21 2.35
CA GLU A 254 10.14 -17.85 3.48
C GLU A 254 9.54 -17.41 4.83
N TRP A 255 9.15 -16.13 4.94
CA TRP A 255 8.52 -15.63 6.15
C TRP A 255 7.16 -16.30 6.40
N TYR A 256 6.29 -16.41 5.39
CA TYR A 256 4.98 -17.08 5.54
C TYR A 256 5.13 -18.55 5.88
N LEU A 257 6.10 -19.25 5.29
CA LEU A 257 6.42 -20.65 5.61
C LEU A 257 6.86 -20.82 7.08
N SER A 258 7.58 -19.83 7.62
CA SER A 258 8.15 -19.89 8.98
C SER A 258 7.21 -19.36 10.07
N ASN A 259 6.16 -18.62 9.72
CA ASN A 259 5.30 -17.92 10.68
C ASN A 259 3.83 -18.39 10.66
N THR A 260 3.62 -19.71 10.57
CA THR A 260 2.29 -20.34 10.48
C THR A 260 1.37 -19.97 11.66
N LYS A 261 1.90 -19.84 12.88
CA LYS A 261 1.11 -19.44 14.06
C LYS A 261 0.48 -18.06 13.90
N TRP A 262 1.22 -17.09 13.32
CA TRP A 262 0.66 -15.77 13.04
C TRP A 262 -0.42 -15.86 11.97
N VAL A 263 -0.18 -16.62 10.91
CA VAL A 263 -1.15 -16.86 9.84
C VAL A 263 -2.44 -17.46 10.39
N ASP A 264 -2.33 -18.51 11.21
CA ASP A 264 -3.48 -19.17 11.83
C ASP A 264 -4.29 -18.23 12.72
N ASN A 265 -3.62 -17.40 13.53
CA ASN A 265 -4.28 -16.40 14.37
C ASN A 265 -5.06 -15.37 13.54
N VAL A 266 -4.47 -14.86 12.45
CA VAL A 266 -5.16 -13.89 11.60
C VAL A 266 -6.34 -14.52 10.86
N LYS A 267 -6.19 -15.78 10.38
CA LYS A 267 -7.24 -16.52 9.67
C LYS A 267 -8.38 -16.98 10.58
N SER A 268 -8.11 -17.27 11.86
CA SER A 268 -9.12 -17.77 12.81
C SER A 268 -10.15 -16.72 13.22
N GLY A 269 -9.98 -15.45 12.82
CA GLY A 269 -10.84 -14.36 13.26
C GLY A 269 -10.64 -13.95 14.73
N ALA A 270 -9.76 -14.60 15.48
CA ALA A 270 -9.47 -14.26 16.88
C ALA A 270 -9.05 -12.80 17.05
N TYR A 271 -8.38 -12.24 16.05
CA TYR A 271 -8.03 -10.82 16.02
C TYR A 271 -9.26 -9.91 15.87
N GLN A 272 -10.25 -10.31 15.07
CA GLN A 272 -11.51 -9.57 14.95
C GLN A 272 -12.30 -9.60 16.26
N SER A 273 -12.46 -10.78 16.86
CA SER A 273 -13.12 -10.93 18.17
C SER A 273 -12.38 -10.12 19.25
N TRP A 274 -11.05 -10.11 19.25
CA TRP A 274 -10.28 -9.32 20.20
C TRP A 274 -10.50 -7.81 20.00
N ILE A 275 -10.61 -7.33 18.75
CA ILE A 275 -10.95 -5.92 18.47
C ILE A 275 -12.37 -5.61 18.97
N GLU A 276 -13.36 -6.44 18.66
CA GLU A 276 -14.73 -6.28 19.11
C GLU A 276 -14.78 -6.21 20.66
N GLU A 277 -14.15 -7.13 21.37
CA GLU A 277 -14.10 -7.15 22.83
C GLU A 277 -13.40 -5.95 23.46
N ASN A 278 -12.33 -5.44 22.84
CA ASN A 278 -11.50 -4.41 23.44
C ASN A 278 -11.81 -2.98 22.99
N TYR A 279 -12.49 -2.79 21.85
CA TYR A 279 -12.78 -1.47 21.29
C TYR A 279 -14.26 -1.16 21.18
N GLU A 280 -15.14 -2.12 20.87
CA GLU A 280 -16.60 -1.87 20.79
C GLU A 280 -17.29 -1.79 22.17
N GLY A 281 -16.69 -2.36 23.20
CA GLY A 281 -17.20 -2.30 24.60
C GLY A 281 -16.82 -1.03 25.38
N ARG A 282 -16.20 -0.03 24.76
CA ARG A 282 -15.74 1.22 25.41
C ARG A 282 -16.52 2.45 24.93
N GLN A 283 -17.83 2.34 24.78
CA GLN A 283 -18.71 3.50 24.65
C GLN A 283 -19.07 4.07 26.03
#